data_70fe2bdd57cd20ed10122dfc4e285d59
#
_entry.id   70fe2bdd57cd20ed10122dfc4e285d59
#
_cell.length_a   1.000
_cell.length_b   1.000
_cell.length_c   1.000
_cell.angle_alpha   90.00
_cell.angle_beta   90.00
_cell.angle_gamma   90.00
#
_symmetry.space_group_name_H-M   'P 1'
#
loop_
_entity.id
_entity.type
_entity.pdbx_description
1 polymer ?
#
loop_
_entity_poly.entity_id
_entity_poly.type
_entity_poly.pdbx_seq_one_letter_code
_entity_poly.pdbx_strand_id
1 'polypeptide(L)'
;PSEINDRMSSDQLKRLTPTFDGGFKLDYVRGTNDKPLPYIVNKTMMRIDPPAPIQPGGQFAFKIKWWYNINDRMEIGGRSGFEYFEEDDNYLYTIAQFFPRMAVYNDVEGWQNKQFLGRGEFTLPFGDYEVNITVPSDHLVAATGTLQNANDVLPREKRKKLEEARAEREMPVVIYSEEEARENEKTKSDKTKTWKFAAENVRDFAFASSRKFIWDAMGVEQSDGSVVMAMSMYPKEGNPLWERYSTKAVAHTLKWYSYYTFDYPYPVAWSIHAKSIGMEYPMICFNFGRPEKDGTYSERVKYGMIGVIIHEVGHNYFPMIVNSDERQWTWMDEGLNSFLQYLTEQQWERDYPSRRGPAYKIVDYMKGDKSKITPIMTNSESIYQFGNNAYGKPATALNILRETIMGRELFDYAFKVYANRWKFKHPSPADFFRTMEDASAVDLDWFWRGWYFTT
;
A
#
# COMPACT_ATOMS: atom_id res chain seq x y z
N PRO A 1 3.95 -18.42 -0.25
CA PRO A 1 2.74 -19.23 -0.32
C PRO A 1 2.80 -20.41 0.63
N SER A 2 1.66 -20.82 1.17
CA SER A 2 1.56 -21.96 2.09
C SER A 2 1.46 -23.32 1.40
N GLU A 3 1.28 -23.34 0.08
CA GLU A 3 1.12 -24.56 -0.73
C GLU A 3 1.77 -24.40 -2.09
N ILE A 4 2.30 -25.52 -2.59
CA ILE A 4 2.84 -25.62 -3.94
C ILE A 4 1.69 -25.85 -4.92
N ASN A 5 1.70 -25.16 -6.05
CA ASN A 5 0.76 -25.36 -7.14
C ASN A 5 1.48 -25.42 -8.50
N ASP A 6 0.78 -25.89 -9.53
CA ASP A 6 1.29 -26.12 -10.88
C ASP A 6 1.65 -24.83 -11.66
N ARG A 7 1.33 -23.66 -11.11
CA ARG A 7 1.62 -22.36 -11.71
C ARG A 7 2.87 -21.69 -11.16
N MET A 8 3.52 -22.31 -10.18
CA MET A 8 4.74 -21.77 -9.61
C MET A 8 5.91 -21.96 -10.56
N SER A 9 6.69 -20.90 -10.75
CA SER A 9 7.96 -20.99 -11.45
C SER A 9 9.00 -21.75 -10.61
N SER A 10 10.06 -22.25 -11.26
CA SER A 10 11.18 -22.89 -10.58
C SER A 10 11.82 -21.99 -9.52
N ASP A 11 11.87 -20.66 -9.76
CA ASP A 11 12.41 -19.69 -8.80
C ASP A 11 11.47 -19.47 -7.61
N GLN A 12 10.16 -19.51 -7.83
CA GLN A 12 9.19 -19.50 -6.74
C GLN A 12 9.30 -20.77 -5.89
N LEU A 13 9.48 -21.93 -6.51
CA LEU A 13 9.69 -23.20 -5.81
C LEU A 13 10.97 -23.20 -4.97
N LYS A 14 12.08 -22.66 -5.49
CA LYS A 14 13.33 -22.50 -4.71
C LYS A 14 13.12 -21.62 -3.47
N ARG A 15 12.29 -20.60 -3.56
CA ARG A 15 11.95 -19.72 -2.42
C ARG A 15 11.07 -20.37 -1.35
N LEU A 16 10.40 -21.50 -1.66
CA LEU A 16 9.59 -22.25 -0.69
C LEU A 16 10.42 -23.16 0.22
N THR A 17 11.69 -23.40 -0.11
CA THR A 17 12.63 -24.20 0.70
C THR A 17 13.84 -23.38 1.12
N PRO A 18 13.65 -22.16 1.67
CA PRO A 18 14.77 -21.35 2.11
C PRO A 18 15.44 -22.00 3.34
N THR A 19 16.73 -21.78 3.47
CA THR A 19 17.49 -22.09 4.70
C THR A 19 17.21 -21.07 5.81
N PHE A 20 16.48 -19.99 5.48
CA PHE A 20 16.12 -18.91 6.40
C PHE A 20 15.01 -19.35 7.37
N ASP A 21 15.27 -19.20 8.67
CA ASP A 21 14.30 -19.46 9.72
C ASP A 21 13.31 -18.28 9.87
N GLY A 22 12.32 -18.25 8.98
CA GLY A 22 11.24 -17.25 8.94
C GLY A 22 10.01 -17.62 9.76
N GLY A 23 8.97 -16.81 9.65
CA GLY A 23 7.69 -17.00 10.32
C GLY A 23 7.68 -16.56 11.79
N PHE A 24 6.50 -16.37 12.34
CA PHE A 24 6.30 -15.94 13.72
C PHE A 24 6.61 -17.06 14.72
N LYS A 25 7.35 -16.73 15.77
CA LYS A 25 7.58 -17.56 16.95
C LYS A 25 6.75 -16.98 18.08
N LEU A 26 5.73 -17.72 18.53
CA LEU A 26 4.80 -17.26 19.58
C LEU A 26 5.36 -17.61 20.95
N ASP A 27 5.60 -16.61 21.78
CA ASP A 27 5.96 -16.82 23.18
C ASP A 27 4.71 -17.14 24.01
N TYR A 28 3.61 -16.37 23.80
CA TYR A 28 2.33 -16.62 24.46
C TYR A 28 1.14 -15.96 23.75
N VAL A 29 -0.05 -16.54 24.02
CA VAL A 29 -1.37 -15.96 23.78
C VAL A 29 -2.15 -16.02 25.11
N ARG A 30 -2.55 -14.86 25.63
CA ARG A 30 -3.16 -14.72 26.98
C ARG A 30 -4.32 -13.75 26.99
N GLY A 31 -5.28 -13.98 27.87
CA GLY A 31 -6.30 -12.98 28.20
C GLY A 31 -5.72 -11.81 29.02
N THR A 32 -6.56 -10.80 29.28
CA THR A 32 -6.17 -9.63 30.12
C THR A 32 -5.84 -9.99 31.56
N ASN A 33 -6.33 -11.15 32.04
CA ASN A 33 -6.03 -11.72 33.35
C ASN A 33 -4.75 -12.56 33.40
N ASP A 34 -3.92 -12.47 32.33
CA ASP A 34 -2.68 -13.22 32.09
C ASP A 34 -2.83 -14.76 32.03
N LYS A 35 -4.05 -15.29 32.03
CA LYS A 35 -4.28 -16.74 31.83
C LYS A 35 -4.08 -17.10 30.34
N PRO A 36 -3.45 -18.24 30.03
CA PRO A 36 -3.32 -18.75 28.68
C PRO A 36 -4.70 -18.91 28.01
N LEU A 37 -4.78 -18.55 26.74
CA LEU A 37 -5.93 -18.81 25.87
C LEU A 37 -5.63 -20.00 24.96
N PRO A 38 -6.59 -20.90 24.77
CA PRO A 38 -6.47 -21.96 23.77
C PRO A 38 -6.37 -21.34 22.36
N TYR A 39 -5.46 -21.82 21.56
CA TYR A 39 -5.37 -21.43 20.15
C TYR A 39 -4.85 -22.57 19.28
N ILE A 40 -5.18 -22.52 18.00
CA ILE A 40 -4.70 -23.43 16.97
C ILE A 40 -4.15 -22.64 15.82
N VAL A 41 -2.93 -22.95 15.39
CA VAL A 41 -2.32 -22.39 14.17
C VAL A 41 -2.47 -23.42 13.04
N ASN A 42 -3.12 -23.01 11.97
CA ASN A 42 -3.22 -23.78 10.74
C ASN A 42 -2.60 -22.96 9.59
N LYS A 43 -1.35 -23.23 9.27
CA LYS A 43 -0.55 -22.53 8.25
C LYS A 43 -0.51 -21.02 8.50
N THR A 44 -1.20 -20.23 7.70
CA THR A 44 -1.22 -18.75 7.81
C THR A 44 -2.35 -18.21 8.69
N MET A 45 -3.19 -19.08 9.26
CA MET A 45 -4.32 -18.67 10.09
C MET A 45 -4.17 -19.18 11.53
N MET A 46 -4.50 -18.32 12.49
CA MET A 46 -4.59 -18.67 13.90
C MET A 46 -6.02 -18.45 14.39
N ARG A 47 -6.61 -19.48 15.02
CA ARG A 47 -7.86 -19.38 15.75
C ARG A 47 -7.59 -19.29 17.25
N ILE A 48 -8.15 -18.29 17.90
CA ILE A 48 -8.14 -18.15 19.37
C ILE A 48 -9.55 -18.42 19.86
N ASP A 49 -9.69 -19.30 20.85
CA ASP A 49 -10.97 -19.63 21.46
C ASP A 49 -11.17 -18.77 22.74
N PRO A 50 -12.08 -17.78 22.73
CA PRO A 50 -12.40 -17.00 23.94
C PRO A 50 -13.09 -17.90 24.99
N PRO A 51 -12.95 -17.61 26.28
CA PRO A 51 -13.51 -18.44 27.36
C PRO A 51 -15.04 -18.45 27.39
N ALA A 52 -15.69 -17.50 26.74
CA ALA A 52 -17.13 -17.42 26.54
C ALA A 52 -17.44 -16.70 25.22
N PRO A 53 -18.62 -16.94 24.61
CA PRO A 53 -19.07 -16.21 23.45
C PRO A 53 -19.13 -14.70 23.73
N ILE A 54 -18.64 -13.90 22.77
CA ILE A 54 -18.73 -12.44 22.82
C ILE A 54 -20.19 -12.06 22.54
N GLN A 55 -20.84 -11.42 23.50
CA GLN A 55 -22.23 -10.98 23.38
C GLN A 55 -22.33 -9.73 22.47
N PRO A 56 -23.48 -9.46 21.83
CA PRO A 56 -23.70 -8.21 21.09
C PRO A 56 -23.33 -6.98 21.95
N GLY A 57 -22.51 -6.08 21.38
CA GLY A 57 -21.96 -4.92 22.10
C GLY A 57 -20.86 -5.25 23.13
N GLY A 58 -20.51 -6.53 23.29
CA GLY A 58 -19.43 -6.96 24.16
C GLY A 58 -18.05 -6.77 23.56
N GLN A 59 -17.03 -6.79 24.42
CA GLN A 59 -15.61 -6.67 24.04
C GLN A 59 -14.81 -7.87 24.55
N PHE A 60 -13.82 -8.28 23.78
CA PHE A 60 -12.85 -9.29 24.19
C PHE A 60 -11.44 -8.76 23.92
N ALA A 61 -10.61 -8.75 24.94
CA ALA A 61 -9.22 -8.31 24.84
C ALA A 61 -8.25 -9.45 25.20
N PHE A 62 -7.16 -9.52 24.46
CA PHE A 62 -6.13 -10.53 24.67
C PHE A 62 -4.75 -9.96 24.30
N LYS A 63 -3.71 -10.68 24.71
CA LYS A 63 -2.31 -10.35 24.50
C LYS A 63 -1.64 -11.46 23.70
N ILE A 64 -0.83 -11.08 22.74
CA ILE A 64 0.09 -11.97 22.02
C ILE A 64 1.50 -11.42 22.17
N LYS A 65 2.46 -12.30 22.44
CA LYS A 65 3.88 -11.99 22.34
C LYS A 65 4.52 -12.89 21.31
N TRP A 66 5.24 -12.30 20.38
CA TRP A 66 5.90 -13.00 19.28
C TRP A 66 7.23 -12.33 18.93
N TRP A 67 8.01 -13.05 18.16
CA TRP A 67 9.19 -12.54 17.49
C TRP A 67 9.39 -13.25 16.16
N TYR A 68 10.23 -12.71 15.30
CA TYR A 68 10.64 -13.34 14.04
C TYR A 68 11.99 -12.77 13.59
N ASN A 69 12.69 -13.52 12.73
CA ASN A 69 13.91 -13.06 12.10
C ASN A 69 13.56 -12.15 10.91
N ILE A 70 14.13 -10.95 10.87
CA ILE A 70 13.97 -10.05 9.72
C ILE A 70 14.86 -10.56 8.59
N ASN A 71 14.26 -10.83 7.43
CA ASN A 71 14.95 -11.38 6.27
C ASN A 71 15.68 -10.32 5.47
N ASP A 72 16.76 -10.73 4.80
CA ASP A 72 17.32 -9.99 3.68
C ASP A 72 16.32 -10.05 2.51
N ARG A 73 15.71 -8.89 2.21
CA ARG A 73 14.72 -8.79 1.16
C ARG A 73 15.33 -8.95 -0.24
N MET A 74 16.62 -8.68 -0.38
CA MET A 74 17.30 -8.80 -1.66
C MET A 74 17.64 -10.27 -2.01
N GLU A 75 17.82 -11.10 -0.99
CA GLU A 75 18.08 -12.54 -1.16
C GLU A 75 16.80 -13.38 -1.14
N ILE A 76 15.97 -13.18 -0.11
CA ILE A 76 14.76 -13.99 0.11
C ILE A 76 13.58 -13.46 -0.71
N GLY A 77 13.55 -12.16 -0.97
CA GLY A 77 12.39 -11.46 -1.54
C GLY A 77 11.35 -11.13 -0.50
N GLY A 78 10.11 -10.87 -0.97
CA GLY A 78 8.99 -10.46 -0.11
C GLY A 78 8.88 -8.94 0.01
N ARG A 79 7.92 -8.50 0.81
CA ARG A 79 7.56 -7.08 0.98
C ARG A 79 8.16 -6.47 2.23
N SER A 80 8.53 -7.30 3.19
CA SER A 80 9.11 -6.92 4.48
C SER A 80 10.51 -7.48 4.61
N GLY A 81 11.39 -6.74 5.29
CA GLY A 81 12.77 -7.15 5.48
C GLY A 81 13.74 -5.96 5.45
N PHE A 82 14.99 -6.22 5.19
CA PHE A 82 16.00 -5.18 5.03
C PHE A 82 16.67 -5.21 3.66
N GLU A 83 17.25 -4.08 3.28
CA GLU A 83 18.30 -3.94 2.28
C GLU A 83 19.60 -3.60 2.99
N TYR A 84 20.68 -4.33 2.69
CA TYR A 84 22.01 -4.05 3.21
C TYR A 84 22.83 -3.26 2.18
N PHE A 85 23.53 -2.24 2.66
CA PHE A 85 24.42 -1.37 1.89
C PHE A 85 25.85 -1.64 2.30
N GLU A 86 26.53 -2.45 1.51
CA GLU A 86 27.89 -2.91 1.81
C GLU A 86 28.91 -1.75 1.89
N GLU A 87 28.75 -0.73 1.04
CA GLU A 87 29.70 0.39 0.94
C GLU A 87 29.84 1.19 2.24
N ASP A 88 28.79 1.29 3.04
CA ASP A 88 28.78 2.04 4.30
C ASP A 88 28.33 1.19 5.51
N ASP A 89 28.19 -0.12 5.31
CA ASP A 89 27.77 -1.08 6.34
C ASP A 89 26.49 -0.64 7.05
N ASN A 90 25.43 -0.33 6.28
CA ASN A 90 24.16 0.14 6.80
C ASN A 90 22.98 -0.66 6.28
N TYR A 91 21.86 -0.52 6.97
CA TYR A 91 20.62 -1.22 6.69
C TYR A 91 19.48 -0.22 6.50
N LEU A 92 18.59 -0.53 5.56
CA LEU A 92 17.29 0.10 5.42
C LEU A 92 16.23 -0.97 5.63
N TYR A 93 15.41 -0.80 6.65
CA TYR A 93 14.32 -1.69 7.00
C TYR A 93 13.01 -1.17 6.47
N THR A 94 12.27 -2.04 5.76
CA THR A 94 10.85 -1.86 5.42
C THR A 94 10.08 -2.97 6.11
N ILE A 95 9.23 -2.63 7.05
CA ILE A 95 8.60 -3.59 7.96
C ILE A 95 7.09 -3.52 7.81
N ALA A 96 6.51 -4.60 7.34
CA ALA A 96 5.09 -4.78 7.12
C ALA A 96 4.69 -6.23 7.42
N GLN A 97 3.39 -6.46 7.64
CA GLN A 97 2.88 -7.81 7.93
C GLN A 97 3.66 -8.48 9.09
N PHE A 98 4.06 -7.68 10.06
CA PHE A 98 4.97 -8.06 11.15
C PHE A 98 4.27 -8.46 12.44
N PHE A 99 2.95 -8.46 12.46
CA PHE A 99 2.12 -8.83 13.60
C PHE A 99 0.93 -9.68 13.15
N PRO A 100 0.36 -10.54 14.03
CA PRO A 100 -0.88 -11.26 13.75
C PRO A 100 -2.04 -10.28 13.56
N ARG A 101 -2.69 -10.30 12.39
CA ARG A 101 -3.78 -9.38 12.03
C ARG A 101 -5.13 -10.07 12.14
N MET A 102 -6.18 -9.33 12.49
CA MET A 102 -7.53 -9.85 12.56
C MET A 102 -8.05 -10.18 11.16
N ALA A 103 -8.69 -11.35 11.02
CA ALA A 103 -9.46 -11.65 9.82
C ALA A 103 -10.77 -10.85 9.81
N VAL A 104 -11.24 -10.47 8.63
CA VAL A 104 -12.57 -9.85 8.47
C VAL A 104 -13.66 -10.88 8.76
N TYR A 105 -14.71 -10.45 9.43
CA TYR A 105 -16.01 -11.13 9.46
C TYR A 105 -17.06 -10.20 8.84
N ASN A 106 -17.77 -10.68 7.84
CA ASN A 106 -18.87 -9.94 7.22
C ASN A 106 -20.07 -10.85 6.96
N ASP A 107 -21.22 -10.25 6.60
CA ASP A 107 -22.50 -10.93 6.38
C ASP A 107 -22.58 -11.63 5.01
N VAL A 108 -21.64 -11.39 4.10
CA VAL A 108 -21.60 -12.03 2.78
C VAL A 108 -20.88 -13.38 2.83
N GLU A 109 -19.69 -13.40 3.44
CA GLU A 109 -18.76 -14.53 3.41
C GLU A 109 -18.52 -15.15 4.80
N GLY A 110 -18.98 -14.50 5.88
CA GLY A 110 -18.61 -14.86 7.25
C GLY A 110 -17.13 -14.55 7.52
N TRP A 111 -16.40 -15.45 8.16
CA TRP A 111 -14.98 -15.31 8.42
C TRP A 111 -14.15 -15.44 7.15
N GLN A 112 -13.37 -14.40 6.84
CA GLN A 112 -12.38 -14.40 5.76
C GLN A 112 -11.10 -15.10 6.21
N ASN A 113 -11.17 -16.43 6.33
CA ASN A 113 -10.09 -17.28 6.86
C ASN A 113 -9.35 -18.10 5.80
N LYS A 114 -9.40 -17.68 4.54
CA LYS A 114 -8.65 -18.32 3.46
C LYS A 114 -7.15 -18.18 3.68
N GLN A 115 -6.41 -19.24 3.37
CA GLN A 115 -4.95 -19.24 3.48
C GLN A 115 -4.33 -18.21 2.53
N PHE A 116 -3.22 -17.60 2.93
CA PHE A 116 -2.44 -16.76 2.04
C PHE A 116 -1.63 -17.64 1.06
N LEU A 117 -1.95 -17.55 -0.23
CA LEU A 117 -1.33 -18.35 -1.27
C LEU A 117 -0.39 -17.55 -2.18
N GLY A 118 -0.24 -16.26 -1.95
CA GLY A 118 0.79 -15.42 -2.58
C GLY A 118 0.32 -14.62 -3.80
N ARG A 119 -0.96 -14.65 -4.17
CA ARG A 119 -1.50 -13.86 -5.28
C ARG A 119 -2.54 -12.84 -4.87
N GLY A 120 -3.56 -13.24 -4.13
CA GLY A 120 -4.52 -12.31 -3.55
C GLY A 120 -3.90 -11.59 -2.35
N GLU A 121 -4.21 -10.32 -2.21
CA GLU A 121 -3.80 -9.51 -1.07
C GLU A 121 -4.64 -9.88 0.18
N PHE A 122 -4.70 -9.00 1.16
CA PHE A 122 -5.41 -9.27 2.41
C PHE A 122 -6.69 -8.46 2.50
N THR A 123 -7.75 -9.09 3.01
CA THR A 123 -8.92 -8.38 3.51
C THR A 123 -8.78 -8.25 5.01
N LEU A 124 -8.76 -7.02 5.53
CA LEU A 124 -8.52 -6.71 6.94
C LEU A 124 -9.58 -5.72 7.45
N PRO A 125 -10.03 -5.85 8.72
CA PRO A 125 -10.96 -4.91 9.31
C PRO A 125 -10.27 -3.59 9.66
N PHE A 126 -11.04 -2.51 9.70
CA PHE A 126 -10.56 -1.25 10.25
C PHE A 126 -10.41 -1.31 11.76
N GLY A 127 -9.43 -0.61 12.28
CA GLY A 127 -9.16 -0.48 13.71
C GLY A 127 -8.25 0.70 14.01
N ASP A 128 -8.08 0.97 15.30
CA ASP A 128 -7.17 1.99 15.80
C ASP A 128 -5.89 1.33 16.29
N TYR A 129 -4.76 1.99 16.03
CA TYR A 129 -3.43 1.48 16.35
C TYR A 129 -2.64 2.48 17.18
N GLU A 130 -2.08 2.02 18.29
CA GLU A 130 -1.04 2.70 19.06
C GLU A 130 0.22 1.84 19.01
N VAL A 131 1.28 2.33 18.37
CA VAL A 131 2.49 1.54 18.10
C VAL A 131 3.73 2.24 18.60
N ASN A 132 4.50 1.54 19.45
CA ASN A 132 5.79 2.01 19.94
C ASN A 132 6.91 1.24 19.22
N ILE A 133 7.77 1.97 18.50
CA ILE A 133 8.85 1.41 17.70
C ILE A 133 10.19 1.81 18.33
N THR A 134 10.89 0.85 18.92
CA THR A 134 12.20 1.07 19.53
C THR A 134 13.28 0.62 18.56
N VAL A 135 14.14 1.55 18.18
CA VAL A 135 15.21 1.37 17.19
C VAL A 135 16.51 2.03 17.70
N PRO A 136 17.67 1.79 17.06
CA PRO A 136 18.89 2.55 17.37
C PRO A 136 18.62 4.06 17.35
N SER A 137 19.25 4.81 18.27
CA SER A 137 18.93 6.22 18.49
C SER A 137 19.26 7.13 17.29
N ASP A 138 20.10 6.66 16.38
CA ASP A 138 20.49 7.30 15.12
C ASP A 138 19.58 6.94 13.92
N HIS A 139 18.55 6.09 14.12
CA HIS A 139 17.57 5.80 13.09
C HIS A 139 16.45 6.86 13.03
N LEU A 140 16.05 7.21 11.82
CA LEU A 140 14.77 7.86 11.55
C LEU A 140 13.70 6.80 11.26
N VAL A 141 12.45 7.10 11.62
CA VAL A 141 11.32 6.19 11.44
C VAL A 141 10.17 6.91 10.75
N ALA A 142 9.65 6.30 9.69
CA ALA A 142 8.36 6.63 9.09
C ALA A 142 7.38 5.49 9.36
N ALA A 143 6.11 5.78 9.62
CA ALA A 143 5.11 4.76 9.90
C ALA A 143 3.70 5.19 9.52
N THR A 144 2.79 4.23 9.46
CA THR A 144 1.35 4.46 9.46
C THR A 144 0.97 5.36 10.65
N GLY A 145 0.13 6.37 10.40
CA GLY A 145 -0.34 7.29 11.45
C GLY A 145 0.55 8.48 11.71
N THR A 146 0.29 9.15 12.81
CA THR A 146 0.98 10.37 13.25
C THR A 146 1.94 10.12 14.39
N LEU A 147 3.10 10.78 14.33
CA LEU A 147 4.09 10.75 15.39
C LEU A 147 3.58 11.51 16.63
N GLN A 148 3.46 10.82 17.76
CA GLN A 148 2.90 11.36 19.01
C GLN A 148 3.95 12.01 19.92
N ASN A 149 5.20 11.61 19.83
CA ASN A 149 6.28 12.08 20.72
C ASN A 149 7.41 12.79 19.95
N ALA A 150 7.08 13.63 18.99
CA ALA A 150 8.06 14.39 18.21
C ALA A 150 9.06 15.15 19.08
N ASN A 151 8.65 15.62 20.25
CA ASN A 151 9.53 16.33 21.20
C ASN A 151 10.67 15.46 21.73
N ASP A 152 10.46 14.14 21.84
CA ASP A 152 11.41 13.20 22.41
C ASP A 152 12.41 12.69 21.37
N VAL A 153 11.97 12.59 20.11
CA VAL A 153 12.74 11.91 19.05
C VAL A 153 13.30 12.83 17.97
N LEU A 154 12.75 14.05 17.83
CA LEU A 154 13.20 15.03 16.86
C LEU A 154 13.76 16.30 17.52
N PRO A 155 14.92 16.80 17.09
CA PRO A 155 15.43 18.11 17.49
C PRO A 155 14.43 19.24 17.19
N ARG A 156 14.46 20.30 17.98
CA ARG A 156 13.56 21.46 17.83
C ARG A 156 13.56 22.05 16.41
N GLU A 157 14.72 22.15 15.80
CA GLU A 157 14.90 22.66 14.45
C GLU A 157 14.16 21.81 13.40
N LYS A 158 14.18 20.48 13.54
CA LYS A 158 13.51 19.57 12.63
C LYS A 158 11.97 19.67 12.75
N ARG A 159 11.50 19.86 13.98
CA ARG A 159 10.06 20.11 14.22
C ARG A 159 9.60 21.43 13.60
N LYS A 160 10.44 22.49 13.69
CA LYS A 160 10.16 23.76 13.04
C LYS A 160 10.11 23.63 11.50
N LYS A 161 11.03 22.89 10.90
CA LYS A 161 11.00 22.59 9.47
C LYS A 161 9.73 21.80 9.06
N LEU A 162 9.21 20.91 9.90
CA LEU A 162 7.93 20.23 9.64
C LEU A 162 6.74 21.19 9.67
N GLU A 163 6.75 22.19 10.56
CA GLU A 163 5.73 23.25 10.56
C GLU A 163 5.82 24.12 9.30
N GLU A 164 7.03 24.45 8.85
CA GLU A 164 7.27 25.17 7.58
C GLU A 164 6.78 24.33 6.39
N ALA A 165 7.11 23.04 6.36
CA ALA A 165 6.65 22.11 5.32
C ALA A 165 5.12 21.99 5.27
N ARG A 166 4.45 22.07 6.42
CA ARG A 166 2.98 22.03 6.48
C ARG A 166 2.34 23.25 5.82
N ALA A 167 3.01 24.38 5.80
CA ALA A 167 2.55 25.59 5.15
C ALA A 167 2.94 25.68 3.66
N GLU A 168 3.94 24.89 3.23
CA GLU A 168 4.47 24.92 1.86
C GLU A 168 3.57 24.13 0.89
N ARG A 169 3.36 24.65 -0.33
CA ARG A 169 2.46 24.07 -1.36
C ARG A 169 3.15 23.82 -2.70
N GLU A 170 4.32 24.39 -2.93
CA GLU A 170 4.97 24.33 -4.24
C GLU A 170 6.19 23.40 -4.24
N MET A 171 7.04 23.51 -3.22
CA MET A 171 8.30 22.78 -3.16
C MET A 171 8.46 22.08 -1.81
N PRO A 172 8.88 20.80 -1.80
CA PRO A 172 9.18 20.12 -0.53
C PRO A 172 10.25 20.84 0.29
N VAL A 173 10.05 20.92 1.59
CA VAL A 173 11.04 21.38 2.57
C VAL A 173 11.88 20.19 3.00
N VAL A 174 13.20 20.32 2.94
CA VAL A 174 14.14 19.29 3.39
C VAL A 174 14.24 19.31 4.92
N ILE A 175 13.75 18.26 5.55
CA ILE A 175 13.76 18.08 7.02
C ILE A 175 15.12 17.55 7.45
N TYR A 176 15.60 16.47 6.83
CA TYR A 176 16.96 15.93 6.98
C TYR A 176 17.62 15.90 5.61
N SER A 177 18.77 16.60 5.48
CA SER A 177 19.49 16.69 4.22
C SER A 177 20.35 15.46 3.93
N GLU A 178 20.87 15.38 2.70
CA GLU A 178 21.80 14.32 2.32
C GLU A 178 23.10 14.39 3.13
N GLU A 179 23.62 15.60 3.42
CA GLU A 179 24.80 15.75 4.25
C GLU A 179 24.57 15.22 5.67
N GLU A 180 23.42 15.54 6.27
CA GLU A 180 23.04 15.03 7.59
C GLU A 180 22.89 13.51 7.58
N ALA A 181 22.30 12.93 6.55
CA ALA A 181 22.18 11.48 6.39
C ALA A 181 23.56 10.81 6.26
N ARG A 182 24.48 11.39 5.48
CA ARG A 182 25.87 10.90 5.34
C ARG A 182 26.64 10.92 6.66
N GLU A 183 26.44 11.94 7.48
CA GLU A 183 27.05 11.97 8.82
C GLU A 183 26.40 10.95 9.76
N ASN A 184 25.08 10.81 9.69
CA ASN A 184 24.35 9.85 10.51
C ASN A 184 24.69 8.38 10.17
N GLU A 185 25.00 8.07 8.92
CA GLU A 185 25.48 6.74 8.48
C GLU A 185 26.72 6.25 9.23
N LYS A 186 27.53 7.18 9.74
CA LYS A 186 28.80 6.89 10.45
C LYS A 186 28.63 6.59 11.95
N THR A 187 27.49 6.94 12.54
CA THR A 187 27.33 6.98 14.00
C THR A 187 27.24 5.62 14.68
N LYS A 188 26.59 4.63 14.09
CA LYS A 188 26.48 3.24 14.59
C LYS A 188 26.12 3.16 16.09
N SER A 189 25.07 3.89 16.50
CA SER A 189 24.66 4.00 17.90
C SER A 189 24.23 2.65 18.48
N ASP A 190 24.72 2.33 19.69
CA ASP A 190 24.29 1.22 20.54
C ASP A 190 23.13 1.59 21.49
N LYS A 191 22.81 2.89 21.58
CA LYS A 191 21.64 3.39 22.32
C LYS A 191 20.38 3.27 21.48
N THR A 192 19.25 3.23 22.15
CA THR A 192 17.93 3.16 21.49
C THR A 192 17.07 4.38 21.82
N LYS A 193 16.09 4.65 20.97
CA LYS A 193 14.97 5.57 21.23
C LYS A 193 13.67 4.97 20.73
N THR A 194 12.56 5.37 21.35
CA THR A 194 11.24 4.87 21.02
C THR A 194 10.42 5.96 20.32
N TRP A 195 9.98 5.66 19.10
CA TRP A 195 9.03 6.43 18.32
C TRP A 195 7.63 5.93 18.62
N LYS A 196 6.67 6.83 18.88
CA LYS A 196 5.28 6.49 19.20
C LYS A 196 4.37 7.00 18.11
N PHE A 197 3.61 6.12 17.49
CA PHE A 197 2.66 6.46 16.44
C PHE A 197 1.25 6.07 16.85
N ALA A 198 0.28 6.87 16.39
CA ALA A 198 -1.14 6.57 16.51
C ALA A 198 -1.81 6.71 15.13
N ALA A 199 -2.67 5.76 14.81
CA ALA A 199 -3.47 5.77 13.59
C ALA A 199 -4.90 5.34 13.93
N GLU A 200 -5.88 6.07 13.43
CA GLU A 200 -7.29 5.80 13.65
C GLU A 200 -7.94 5.29 12.37
N ASN A 201 -8.83 4.31 12.51
CA ASN A 201 -9.64 3.77 11.43
C ASN A 201 -8.82 3.32 10.21
N VAL A 202 -7.76 2.56 10.45
CA VAL A 202 -6.89 1.97 9.41
C VAL A 202 -6.96 0.45 9.44
N ARG A 203 -6.73 -0.19 8.29
CA ARG A 203 -6.83 -1.66 8.18
C ARG A 203 -5.51 -2.40 8.45
N ASP A 204 -4.39 -1.72 8.44
CA ASP A 204 -3.07 -2.33 8.66
C ASP A 204 -2.10 -1.28 9.22
N PHE A 205 -0.88 -1.71 9.55
CA PHE A 205 0.20 -0.85 10.02
C PHE A 205 1.53 -1.31 9.44
N ALA A 206 2.33 -0.36 8.92
CA ALA A 206 3.66 -0.61 8.44
C ALA A 206 4.61 0.51 8.87
N PHE A 207 5.92 0.24 8.85
CA PHE A 207 6.93 1.25 9.13
C PHE A 207 8.23 0.99 8.37
N ALA A 208 9.06 2.02 8.28
CA ALA A 208 10.43 1.95 7.79
C ALA A 208 11.39 2.58 8.78
N SER A 209 12.63 2.09 8.83
CA SER A 209 13.63 2.57 9.75
C SER A 209 15.03 2.48 9.15
N SER A 210 15.79 3.57 9.21
CA SER A 210 17.19 3.58 8.79
C SER A 210 17.93 4.80 9.34
N ARG A 211 19.24 4.71 9.49
CA ARG A 211 20.11 5.88 9.71
C ARG A 211 20.48 6.60 8.41
N LYS A 212 20.18 5.98 7.26
CA LYS A 212 20.48 6.50 5.91
C LYS A 212 19.46 7.50 5.38
N PHE A 213 18.35 7.73 6.08
CA PHE A 213 17.25 8.49 5.53
C PHE A 213 17.53 9.99 5.38
N ILE A 214 17.38 10.46 4.16
CA ILE A 214 17.02 11.82 3.80
C ILE A 214 15.50 11.92 3.96
N TRP A 215 15.00 13.06 4.40
CA TRP A 215 13.57 13.27 4.60
C TRP A 215 13.16 14.64 4.09
N ASP A 216 12.19 14.68 3.22
CA ASP A 216 11.52 15.91 2.80
C ASP A 216 9.99 15.81 2.90
N ALA A 217 9.31 16.96 2.96
CA ALA A 217 7.89 17.05 3.21
C ALA A 217 7.28 18.31 2.61
N MET A 218 5.98 18.27 2.30
CA MET A 218 5.15 19.44 1.95
C MET A 218 3.69 19.23 2.34
N GLY A 219 2.95 20.33 2.51
CA GLY A 219 1.52 20.29 2.79
C GLY A 219 0.69 20.18 1.53
N VAL A 220 -0.41 19.41 1.58
CA VAL A 220 -1.43 19.31 0.54
C VAL A 220 -2.77 19.71 1.14
N GLU A 221 -3.29 20.82 0.68
CA GLU A 221 -4.59 21.33 1.14
C GLU A 221 -5.73 20.54 0.47
N GLN A 222 -6.71 20.12 1.28
CA GLN A 222 -7.91 19.43 0.84
C GLN A 222 -9.05 20.43 0.65
N SER A 223 -10.16 20.00 0.04
CA SER A 223 -11.30 20.89 -0.24
C SER A 223 -12.00 21.43 1.01
N ASP A 224 -11.87 20.75 2.13
CA ASP A 224 -12.38 21.16 3.46
C ASP A 224 -11.44 22.11 4.22
N GLY A 225 -10.28 22.45 3.65
CA GLY A 225 -9.25 23.29 4.25
C GLY A 225 -8.29 22.54 5.18
N SER A 226 -8.46 21.25 5.37
CA SER A 226 -7.48 20.41 6.10
C SER A 226 -6.19 20.27 5.29
N VAL A 227 -5.07 20.02 5.99
CA VAL A 227 -3.75 19.86 5.36
C VAL A 227 -3.18 18.48 5.65
N VAL A 228 -2.95 17.74 4.59
CA VAL A 228 -2.25 16.45 4.61
C VAL A 228 -0.76 16.67 4.39
N MET A 229 0.09 15.99 5.17
CA MET A 229 1.53 16.01 4.96
C MET A 229 1.94 14.94 3.93
N ALA A 230 2.36 15.37 2.75
CA ALA A 230 3.05 14.54 1.77
C ALA A 230 4.52 14.47 2.12
N MET A 231 5.08 13.27 2.29
CA MET A 231 6.43 13.07 2.81
C MET A 231 7.15 11.94 2.09
N SER A 232 8.48 12.04 2.02
CA SER A 232 9.33 10.96 1.51
C SER A 232 10.54 10.74 2.40
N MET A 233 10.92 9.45 2.55
CA MET A 233 12.21 9.06 3.13
C MET A 233 12.94 8.12 2.18
N TYR A 234 14.20 8.41 1.93
CA TYR A 234 15.03 7.68 0.98
C TYR A 234 16.52 7.80 1.31
N PRO A 235 17.35 6.81 0.92
CA PRO A 235 18.79 6.91 1.10
C PRO A 235 19.43 7.76 -0.01
N LYS A 236 20.68 8.20 0.19
CA LYS A 236 21.44 8.97 -0.81
C LYS A 236 21.51 8.30 -2.18
N GLU A 237 21.45 6.97 -2.24
CA GLU A 237 21.41 6.18 -3.47
C GLU A 237 20.13 6.41 -4.30
N GLY A 238 19.11 7.05 -3.73
CA GLY A 238 17.93 7.51 -4.44
C GLY A 238 18.10 8.85 -5.16
N ASN A 239 19.10 9.64 -4.76
CA ASN A 239 19.34 10.97 -5.33
C ASN A 239 20.09 10.94 -6.69
N PRO A 240 19.84 11.94 -7.56
CA PRO A 240 18.94 13.11 -7.38
C PRO A 240 17.47 12.86 -7.73
N LEU A 241 17.10 11.63 -8.09
CA LEU A 241 15.78 11.29 -8.60
C LEU A 241 14.67 11.50 -7.54
N TRP A 242 14.90 11.03 -6.31
CA TRP A 242 13.93 11.09 -5.21
C TRP A 242 13.66 12.51 -4.74
N GLU A 243 14.69 13.29 -4.49
CA GLU A 243 14.57 14.69 -4.11
C GLU A 243 13.79 15.52 -5.13
N ARG A 244 13.97 15.24 -6.44
CA ARG A 244 13.29 15.96 -7.50
C ARG A 244 11.80 15.64 -7.62
N TYR A 245 11.40 14.39 -7.37
CA TYR A 245 10.08 13.92 -7.79
C TYR A 245 9.24 13.24 -6.72
N SER A 246 9.82 12.57 -5.70
CA SER A 246 9.05 11.68 -4.85
C SER A 246 7.92 12.39 -4.10
N THR A 247 8.22 13.35 -3.25
CA THR A 247 7.21 14.06 -2.46
C THR A 247 6.22 14.85 -3.33
N LYS A 248 6.68 15.37 -4.47
CA LYS A 248 5.79 15.99 -5.45
C LYS A 248 4.80 15.00 -6.05
N ALA A 249 5.24 13.76 -6.33
CA ALA A 249 4.36 12.71 -6.84
C ALA A 249 3.33 12.28 -5.77
N VAL A 250 3.73 12.21 -4.49
CA VAL A 250 2.78 12.00 -3.37
C VAL A 250 1.73 13.11 -3.35
N ALA A 251 2.15 14.38 -3.34
CA ALA A 251 1.25 15.53 -3.31
C ALA A 251 0.32 15.58 -4.52
N HIS A 252 0.85 15.29 -5.70
CA HIS A 252 0.08 15.22 -6.95
C HIS A 252 -0.99 14.13 -6.90
N THR A 253 -0.65 12.96 -6.37
CA THR A 253 -1.59 11.86 -6.22
C THR A 253 -2.72 12.22 -5.26
N LEU A 254 -2.40 12.76 -4.09
CA LEU A 254 -3.39 13.21 -3.11
C LEU A 254 -4.36 14.21 -3.73
N LYS A 255 -3.86 15.18 -4.50
CA LYS A 255 -4.68 16.18 -5.19
C LYS A 255 -5.67 15.53 -6.18
N TRP A 256 -5.19 14.68 -7.08
CA TRP A 256 -6.01 14.20 -8.19
C TRP A 256 -6.90 13.03 -7.81
N TYR A 257 -6.47 12.13 -6.91
CA TYR A 257 -7.35 11.10 -6.38
C TYR A 257 -8.48 11.72 -5.53
N SER A 258 -8.17 12.76 -4.72
CA SER A 258 -9.22 13.50 -4.00
C SER A 258 -10.21 14.16 -4.96
N TYR A 259 -9.74 14.73 -6.05
CA TYR A 259 -10.62 15.32 -7.08
C TYR A 259 -11.59 14.29 -7.67
N TYR A 260 -11.13 13.09 -7.99
CA TYR A 260 -11.97 12.03 -8.59
C TYR A 260 -12.81 11.25 -7.58
N THR A 261 -12.50 11.30 -6.28
CA THR A 261 -13.15 10.46 -5.26
C THR A 261 -13.66 11.27 -4.06
N PHE A 262 -12.86 11.43 -3.04
CA PHE A 262 -13.12 12.15 -1.80
C PHE A 262 -11.82 12.73 -1.24
N ASP A 263 -11.91 13.80 -0.42
CA ASP A 263 -10.74 14.34 0.26
C ASP A 263 -10.04 13.26 1.10
N TYR A 264 -8.71 13.22 1.01
CA TYR A 264 -7.92 12.24 1.73
C TYR A 264 -8.10 12.39 3.24
N PRO A 265 -8.66 11.39 3.95
CA PRO A 265 -9.10 11.58 5.33
C PRO A 265 -7.97 11.42 6.36
N TYR A 266 -6.81 10.95 5.94
CA TYR A 266 -5.68 10.71 6.84
C TYR A 266 -4.73 11.91 6.88
N PRO A 267 -4.01 12.13 8.01
CA PRO A 267 -3.18 13.32 8.18
C PRO A 267 -1.86 13.31 7.41
N VAL A 268 -1.40 12.14 6.96
CA VAL A 268 -0.08 11.96 6.33
C VAL A 268 -0.15 10.96 5.18
N ALA A 269 0.80 11.07 4.24
CA ALA A 269 1.08 10.05 3.24
C ALA A 269 2.59 10.00 2.97
N TRP A 270 3.18 8.81 3.13
CA TRP A 270 4.60 8.57 2.98
C TRP A 270 4.94 7.77 1.74
N SER A 271 5.97 8.21 1.03
CA SER A 271 6.69 7.41 0.02
C SER A 271 8.07 7.04 0.56
N ILE A 272 8.32 5.75 0.73
CA ILE A 272 9.57 5.23 1.26
C ILE A 272 10.33 4.48 0.17
N HIS A 273 11.60 4.81 -0.01
CA HIS A 273 12.43 4.10 -0.96
C HIS A 273 12.64 2.63 -0.54
N ALA A 274 12.34 1.72 -1.46
CA ALA A 274 12.60 0.30 -1.30
C ALA A 274 13.01 -0.32 -2.64
N LYS A 275 14.22 -0.86 -2.73
CA LYS A 275 14.73 -1.42 -3.98
C LYS A 275 13.82 -2.54 -4.49
N SER A 276 13.38 -2.43 -5.74
CA SER A 276 12.67 -3.47 -6.51
C SER A 276 11.26 -3.86 -6.03
N ILE A 277 10.61 -3.05 -5.20
CA ILE A 277 9.18 -3.25 -4.85
C ILE A 277 8.36 -1.98 -5.02
N GLY A 278 7.09 -2.14 -5.38
CA GLY A 278 5.98 -1.23 -5.14
C GLY A 278 5.02 -1.96 -4.20
N MET A 279 4.59 -1.32 -3.11
CA MET A 279 3.67 -1.92 -2.15
C MET A 279 3.03 -0.88 -1.26
N GLU A 280 1.74 -0.96 -1.17
CA GLU A 280 0.89 -0.09 -0.40
C GLU A 280 0.66 -0.58 1.03
N TYR A 281 0.55 0.39 1.95
CA TYR A 281 0.00 0.24 3.30
C TYR A 281 -0.71 1.54 3.69
N PRO A 282 -1.61 1.54 4.68
CA PRO A 282 -2.28 2.78 5.09
C PRO A 282 -1.28 3.88 5.44
N MET A 283 -1.40 5.02 4.77
CA MET A 283 -0.56 6.22 4.95
C MET A 283 0.94 6.06 4.62
N ILE A 284 1.43 4.88 4.25
CA ILE A 284 2.84 4.62 3.94
C ILE A 284 2.94 3.59 2.82
N CYS A 285 3.73 3.89 1.80
CA CYS A 285 4.00 2.94 0.74
C CYS A 285 5.50 2.81 0.47
N PHE A 286 5.90 1.66 -0.03
CA PHE A 286 7.26 1.34 -0.40
C PHE A 286 7.39 1.39 -1.93
N ASN A 287 8.35 2.17 -2.43
CA ASN A 287 8.45 2.48 -3.85
C ASN A 287 9.86 2.25 -4.39
N PHE A 288 9.94 1.65 -5.57
CA PHE A 288 11.20 1.51 -6.28
C PHE A 288 11.53 2.78 -7.09
N GLY A 289 12.77 2.88 -7.49
CA GLY A 289 13.29 3.93 -8.35
C GLY A 289 14.67 4.35 -7.87
N ARG A 290 15.69 3.94 -8.58
CA ARG A 290 17.07 4.27 -8.22
C ARG A 290 17.82 4.70 -9.47
N PRO A 291 18.51 5.86 -9.44
CA PRO A 291 19.41 6.23 -10.53
C PRO A 291 20.65 5.32 -10.56
N GLU A 292 21.47 5.47 -11.57
CA GLU A 292 22.81 4.86 -11.64
C GLU A 292 23.71 5.46 -10.55
N LYS A 293 24.84 4.81 -10.26
CA LYS A 293 25.78 5.26 -9.21
C LYS A 293 26.33 6.66 -9.43
N ASP A 294 26.38 7.13 -10.67
CA ASP A 294 26.80 8.48 -11.03
C ASP A 294 25.67 9.53 -10.94
N GLY A 295 24.49 9.12 -10.51
CA GLY A 295 23.30 9.98 -10.39
C GLY A 295 22.51 10.14 -11.69
N THR A 296 22.93 9.55 -12.80
CA THR A 296 22.18 9.59 -14.07
C THR A 296 21.00 8.63 -14.03
N TYR A 297 19.95 8.94 -14.79
CA TYR A 297 18.79 8.06 -14.94
C TYR A 297 18.10 8.29 -16.30
N SER A 298 17.52 7.23 -16.82
CA SER A 298 16.72 7.29 -18.05
C SER A 298 15.30 7.80 -17.77
N GLU A 299 14.62 8.27 -18.82
CA GLU A 299 13.19 8.59 -18.81
C GLU A 299 12.36 7.41 -18.29
N ARG A 300 12.74 6.19 -18.66
CA ARG A 300 12.08 4.98 -18.17
C ARG A 300 12.16 4.84 -16.64
N VAL A 301 13.30 5.14 -16.02
CA VAL A 301 13.49 5.10 -14.57
C VAL A 301 12.69 6.22 -13.90
N LYS A 302 12.75 7.45 -14.46
CA LYS A 302 11.99 8.62 -13.96
C LYS A 302 10.48 8.35 -13.95
N TYR A 303 9.90 8.06 -15.09
CA TYR A 303 8.46 7.80 -15.18
C TYR A 303 8.04 6.51 -14.48
N GLY A 304 8.93 5.51 -14.44
CA GLY A 304 8.69 4.30 -13.64
C GLY A 304 8.55 4.58 -12.16
N MET A 305 9.41 5.44 -11.60
CA MET A 305 9.31 5.85 -10.20
C MET A 305 8.08 6.73 -9.92
N ILE A 306 7.85 7.75 -10.76
CA ILE A 306 6.66 8.61 -10.59
C ILE A 306 5.39 7.76 -10.67
N GLY A 307 5.29 6.86 -11.66
CA GLY A 307 4.14 5.99 -11.85
C GLY A 307 3.91 5.03 -10.69
N VAL A 308 4.96 4.43 -10.11
CA VAL A 308 4.79 3.57 -8.92
C VAL A 308 4.36 4.38 -7.71
N ILE A 309 4.89 5.58 -7.50
CA ILE A 309 4.45 6.44 -6.37
C ILE A 309 2.98 6.82 -6.52
N ILE A 310 2.53 7.21 -7.73
CA ILE A 310 1.13 7.49 -8.01
C ILE A 310 0.26 6.26 -7.72
N HIS A 311 0.71 5.08 -8.13
CA HIS A 311 0.01 3.82 -7.92
C HIS A 311 -0.11 3.48 -6.43
N GLU A 312 1.01 3.40 -5.71
CA GLU A 312 1.03 2.97 -4.32
C GLU A 312 0.37 3.98 -3.37
N VAL A 313 0.54 5.28 -3.59
CA VAL A 313 -0.19 6.30 -2.83
C VAL A 313 -1.69 6.27 -3.17
N GLY A 314 -2.04 6.00 -4.43
CA GLY A 314 -3.41 5.84 -4.89
C GLY A 314 -4.16 4.71 -4.20
N HIS A 315 -3.48 3.63 -3.87
CA HIS A 315 -4.04 2.51 -3.10
C HIS A 315 -4.57 2.92 -1.71
N ASN A 316 -4.18 4.04 -1.15
CA ASN A 316 -4.83 4.56 0.06
C ASN A 316 -6.34 4.76 -0.14
N TYR A 317 -6.78 5.09 -1.35
CA TYR A 317 -8.21 5.25 -1.68
C TYR A 317 -8.85 3.88 -1.98
N PHE A 318 -8.20 3.06 -2.79
CA PHE A 318 -8.61 1.70 -3.17
C PHE A 318 -7.40 0.76 -3.06
N PRO A 319 -7.33 -0.19 -2.12
CA PRO A 319 -8.39 -0.67 -1.23
C PRO A 319 -8.26 -0.22 0.23
N MET A 320 -7.31 0.66 0.61
CA MET A 320 -7.07 0.96 2.02
C MET A 320 -8.26 1.65 2.71
N ILE A 321 -9.02 2.49 1.99
CA ILE A 321 -10.19 3.21 2.52
C ILE A 321 -11.49 2.60 1.99
N VAL A 322 -11.63 2.40 0.69
CA VAL A 322 -12.72 1.60 0.10
C VAL A 322 -12.23 0.16 0.08
N ASN A 323 -12.51 -0.57 1.16
CA ASN A 323 -11.82 -1.80 1.51
C ASN A 323 -12.50 -3.04 0.91
N SER A 324 -12.28 -3.28 -0.40
CA SER A 324 -12.77 -4.47 -1.09
C SER A 324 -11.99 -5.74 -0.67
N ASP A 325 -12.58 -6.91 -0.94
CA ASP A 325 -11.94 -8.20 -0.70
C ASP A 325 -10.93 -8.53 -1.82
N GLU A 326 -9.70 -8.08 -1.65
CA GLU A 326 -8.59 -8.32 -2.57
C GLU A 326 -8.21 -9.80 -2.67
N ARG A 327 -8.51 -10.56 -1.62
CA ARG A 327 -8.26 -12.00 -1.60
C ARG A 327 -9.09 -12.74 -2.65
N GLN A 328 -10.22 -12.18 -3.03
CA GLN A 328 -11.09 -12.74 -4.05
C GLN A 328 -11.04 -11.97 -5.36
N TRP A 329 -11.13 -10.64 -5.32
CA TRP A 329 -11.29 -9.78 -6.50
C TRP A 329 -10.19 -8.72 -6.59
N THR A 330 -9.01 -9.14 -7.06
CA THR A 330 -7.86 -8.25 -7.23
C THR A 330 -8.15 -7.04 -8.14
N TRP A 331 -9.10 -7.14 -9.06
CA TRP A 331 -9.43 -6.01 -9.93
C TRP A 331 -10.07 -4.82 -9.21
N MET A 332 -10.70 -5.03 -8.05
CA MET A 332 -11.26 -3.93 -7.24
C MET A 332 -10.17 -3.16 -6.47
N ASP A 333 -9.07 -3.80 -6.26
CA ASP A 333 -7.82 -3.24 -5.77
C ASP A 333 -7.03 -2.62 -6.94
N GLU A 334 -6.41 -3.42 -7.72
CA GLU A 334 -5.43 -3.04 -8.75
C GLU A 334 -6.07 -2.37 -9.98
N GLY A 335 -7.25 -2.81 -10.35
CA GLY A 335 -7.94 -2.32 -11.54
C GLY A 335 -8.52 -0.93 -11.36
N LEU A 336 -9.23 -0.69 -10.26
CA LEU A 336 -9.75 0.65 -9.92
C LEU A 336 -8.60 1.64 -9.74
N ASN A 337 -7.55 1.21 -9.04
CA ASN A 337 -6.37 2.02 -8.83
C ASN A 337 -5.60 2.30 -10.12
N SER A 338 -5.38 1.31 -10.99
CA SER A 338 -4.72 1.51 -12.29
C SER A 338 -5.49 2.48 -13.21
N PHE A 339 -6.83 2.48 -13.14
CA PHE A 339 -7.64 3.45 -13.85
C PHE A 339 -7.39 4.88 -13.36
N LEU A 340 -7.45 5.12 -12.05
CA LEU A 340 -7.16 6.44 -11.49
C LEU A 340 -5.69 6.85 -11.65
N GLN A 341 -4.76 5.90 -11.57
CA GLN A 341 -3.36 6.14 -11.88
C GLN A 341 -3.20 6.72 -13.27
N TYR A 342 -3.83 6.11 -14.28
CA TYR A 342 -3.79 6.62 -15.65
C TYR A 342 -4.29 8.07 -15.73
N LEU A 343 -5.45 8.39 -15.15
CA LEU A 343 -5.98 9.74 -15.14
C LEU A 343 -5.01 10.72 -14.44
N THR A 344 -4.42 10.32 -13.34
CA THR A 344 -3.48 11.12 -12.55
C THR A 344 -2.15 11.33 -13.28
N GLU A 345 -1.63 10.32 -13.95
CA GLU A 345 -0.43 10.42 -14.82
C GLU A 345 -0.61 11.44 -15.94
N GLN A 346 -1.80 11.48 -16.59
CA GLN A 346 -2.12 12.46 -17.63
C GLN A 346 -2.24 13.90 -17.08
N GLN A 347 -2.42 14.09 -15.78
CA GLN A 347 -2.39 15.39 -15.11
C GLN A 347 -0.96 15.80 -14.69
N TRP A 348 -0.06 14.84 -14.53
CA TRP A 348 1.35 15.11 -14.28
C TRP A 348 2.01 15.72 -15.52
N GLU A 349 1.81 15.08 -16.66
CA GLU A 349 2.33 15.49 -17.95
C GLU A 349 1.42 14.95 -19.07
N ARG A 350 1.05 15.81 -20.02
CA ARG A 350 0.08 15.48 -21.08
C ARG A 350 0.40 14.20 -21.83
N ASP A 351 1.68 13.98 -22.15
CA ASP A 351 2.15 12.83 -22.91
C ASP A 351 2.86 11.79 -22.03
N TYR A 352 2.43 11.70 -20.76
CA TYR A 352 3.00 10.73 -19.83
C TYR A 352 2.97 9.31 -20.40
N PRO A 353 4.08 8.55 -20.37
CA PRO A 353 4.18 7.24 -21.01
C PRO A 353 3.48 6.14 -20.19
N SER A 354 2.18 6.30 -19.97
CA SER A 354 1.35 5.37 -19.17
C SER A 354 1.41 3.96 -19.71
N ARG A 355 1.54 2.99 -18.81
CA ARG A 355 1.60 1.57 -19.18
C ARG A 355 0.22 0.97 -19.44
N ARG A 356 -0.83 1.52 -18.83
CA ARG A 356 -2.21 1.01 -18.80
C ARG A 356 -3.18 2.16 -19.03
N GLY A 357 -4.44 1.84 -19.27
CA GLY A 357 -5.54 2.81 -19.43
C GLY A 357 -6.02 2.93 -20.87
N PRO A 358 -5.21 3.40 -21.85
CA PRO A 358 -5.64 3.52 -23.23
C PRO A 358 -5.99 2.16 -23.86
N ALA A 359 -7.07 2.10 -24.66
CA ALA A 359 -7.59 0.87 -25.25
C ALA A 359 -6.55 0.09 -26.07
N TYR A 360 -5.68 0.78 -26.79
CA TYR A 360 -4.66 0.12 -27.62
C TYR A 360 -3.63 -0.68 -26.79
N LYS A 361 -3.45 -0.36 -25.52
CA LYS A 361 -2.48 -1.03 -24.63
C LYS A 361 -2.92 -2.46 -24.26
N ILE A 362 -4.20 -2.79 -24.33
CA ILE A 362 -4.72 -4.12 -23.98
C ILE A 362 -4.97 -5.04 -25.19
N VAL A 363 -4.80 -4.51 -26.41
CA VAL A 363 -5.15 -5.21 -27.67
C VAL A 363 -4.40 -6.52 -27.84
N ASP A 364 -3.11 -6.54 -27.58
CA ASP A 364 -2.27 -7.76 -27.72
C ASP A 364 -2.71 -8.86 -26.75
N TYR A 365 -3.04 -8.50 -25.52
CA TYR A 365 -3.64 -9.42 -24.56
C TYR A 365 -4.98 -9.96 -25.04
N MET A 366 -5.88 -9.09 -25.50
CA MET A 366 -7.22 -9.48 -25.96
C MET A 366 -7.21 -10.33 -27.24
N LYS A 367 -6.21 -10.18 -28.12
CA LYS A 367 -5.99 -10.99 -29.30
C LYS A 367 -5.25 -12.29 -29.04
N GLY A 368 -4.67 -12.45 -27.86
CA GLY A 368 -3.83 -13.60 -27.50
C GLY A 368 -4.60 -14.92 -27.39
N ASP A 369 -3.88 -15.95 -26.96
CA ASP A 369 -4.42 -17.29 -26.75
C ASP A 369 -5.55 -17.28 -25.71
N LYS A 370 -6.77 -17.56 -26.15
CA LYS A 370 -7.97 -17.53 -25.31
C LYS A 370 -7.93 -18.53 -24.14
N SER A 371 -7.17 -19.62 -24.27
CA SER A 371 -6.97 -20.58 -23.18
C SER A 371 -6.15 -20.00 -22.02
N LYS A 372 -5.47 -18.88 -22.23
CA LYS A 372 -4.63 -18.16 -21.26
C LYS A 372 -5.20 -16.81 -20.85
N ILE A 373 -6.47 -16.57 -21.15
CA ILE A 373 -7.20 -15.37 -20.74
C ILE A 373 -8.33 -15.81 -19.81
N THR A 374 -8.45 -15.14 -18.67
CA THR A 374 -9.53 -15.37 -17.70
C THR A 374 -10.41 -14.13 -17.60
N PRO A 375 -11.71 -14.25 -17.27
CA PRO A 375 -12.55 -13.12 -16.94
C PRO A 375 -11.96 -12.25 -15.82
N ILE A 376 -12.26 -10.97 -15.81
CA ILE A 376 -11.83 -10.05 -14.71
C ILE A 376 -12.35 -10.55 -13.35
N MET A 377 -13.57 -11.10 -13.33
CA MET A 377 -14.22 -11.66 -12.13
C MET A 377 -13.61 -12.99 -11.63
N THR A 378 -12.54 -13.46 -12.26
CA THR A 378 -11.84 -14.67 -11.80
C THR A 378 -11.24 -14.43 -10.43
N ASN A 379 -11.38 -15.42 -9.53
CA ASN A 379 -10.73 -15.40 -8.21
C ASN A 379 -9.21 -15.20 -8.34
N SER A 380 -8.65 -14.38 -7.49
CA SER A 380 -7.25 -13.92 -7.52
C SER A 380 -6.23 -15.05 -7.70
N GLU A 381 -6.44 -16.21 -7.06
CA GLU A 381 -5.53 -17.37 -7.16
C GLU A 381 -5.61 -18.08 -8.52
N SER A 382 -6.67 -17.87 -9.28
CA SER A 382 -6.96 -18.56 -10.55
C SER A 382 -6.70 -17.71 -11.79
N ILE A 383 -6.22 -16.49 -11.63
CA ILE A 383 -5.97 -15.56 -12.75
C ILE A 383 -4.76 -16.01 -13.59
N TYR A 384 -4.95 -16.06 -14.91
CA TYR A 384 -3.86 -16.09 -15.89
C TYR A 384 -3.45 -14.68 -16.28
N GLN A 385 -2.15 -14.46 -16.57
CA GLN A 385 -1.59 -13.18 -16.97
C GLN A 385 -2.02 -12.05 -16.01
N PHE A 386 -1.68 -12.20 -14.75
CA PHE A 386 -2.15 -11.38 -13.63
C PHE A 386 -2.10 -9.87 -13.90
N GLY A 387 -0.97 -9.34 -14.41
CA GLY A 387 -0.83 -7.91 -14.70
C GLY A 387 -1.78 -7.38 -15.78
N ASN A 388 -2.15 -8.22 -16.75
CA ASN A 388 -3.15 -7.84 -17.77
C ASN A 388 -4.57 -7.96 -17.25
N ASN A 389 -4.87 -9.03 -16.52
CA ASN A 389 -6.22 -9.33 -16.04
C ASN A 389 -6.65 -8.41 -14.89
N ALA A 390 -5.82 -8.29 -13.85
CA ALA A 390 -6.16 -7.55 -12.63
C ALA A 390 -5.99 -6.03 -12.78
N TYR A 391 -5.04 -5.58 -13.60
CA TYR A 391 -4.67 -4.18 -13.77
C TYR A 391 -5.15 -3.61 -15.12
N GLY A 392 -4.62 -4.16 -16.22
CA GLY A 392 -4.73 -3.57 -17.55
C GLY A 392 -6.16 -3.63 -18.12
N LYS A 393 -6.77 -4.80 -18.13
CA LYS A 393 -8.14 -5.00 -18.69
C LYS A 393 -9.19 -4.19 -17.94
N PRO A 394 -9.27 -4.21 -16.59
CA PRO A 394 -10.25 -3.40 -15.87
C PRO A 394 -10.00 -1.89 -16.02
N ALA A 395 -8.74 -1.43 -15.96
CA ALA A 395 -8.42 -0.02 -16.19
C ALA A 395 -8.86 0.44 -17.59
N THR A 396 -8.65 -0.38 -18.61
CA THR A 396 -9.11 -0.10 -19.98
C THR A 396 -10.63 -0.11 -20.08
N ALA A 397 -11.31 -1.07 -19.45
CA ALA A 397 -12.77 -1.14 -19.43
C ALA A 397 -13.37 0.14 -18.84
N LEU A 398 -12.88 0.58 -17.68
CA LEU A 398 -13.33 1.82 -17.04
C LEU A 398 -13.04 3.06 -17.87
N ASN A 399 -11.88 3.10 -18.53
CA ASN A 399 -11.55 4.21 -19.43
C ASN A 399 -12.49 4.26 -20.66
N ILE A 400 -12.82 3.13 -21.26
CA ILE A 400 -13.81 3.06 -22.34
C ILE A 400 -15.19 3.47 -21.83
N LEU A 401 -15.59 3.00 -20.67
CA LEU A 401 -16.87 3.36 -20.06
C LEU A 401 -16.97 4.89 -19.87
N ARG A 402 -15.89 5.49 -19.36
CA ARG A 402 -15.79 6.93 -19.13
C ARG A 402 -15.76 7.75 -20.42
N GLU A 403 -14.90 7.38 -21.38
CA GLU A 403 -14.65 8.20 -22.56
C GLU A 403 -15.67 8.02 -23.68
N THR A 404 -16.28 6.82 -23.78
CA THR A 404 -17.07 6.45 -24.96
C THR A 404 -18.53 6.18 -24.65
N ILE A 405 -18.82 5.52 -23.52
CA ILE A 405 -20.19 5.01 -23.26
C ILE A 405 -20.99 6.00 -22.43
N MET A 406 -20.50 6.38 -21.26
CA MET A 406 -21.22 7.27 -20.35
C MET A 406 -20.91 8.76 -20.59
N GLY A 407 -19.69 9.07 -21.06
CA GLY A 407 -19.13 10.42 -21.04
C GLY A 407 -18.50 10.75 -19.67
N ARG A 408 -17.51 11.66 -19.69
CA ARG A 408 -16.69 11.96 -18.53
C ARG A 408 -17.48 12.46 -17.33
N GLU A 409 -18.38 13.42 -17.54
CA GLU A 409 -19.13 14.04 -16.45
C GLU A 409 -19.98 13.02 -15.68
N LEU A 410 -20.74 12.19 -16.40
CA LEU A 410 -21.64 11.22 -15.80
C LEU A 410 -20.88 10.08 -15.12
N PHE A 411 -19.81 9.60 -15.78
CA PHE A 411 -18.96 8.57 -15.19
C PHE A 411 -18.26 9.09 -13.92
N ASP A 412 -17.64 10.25 -13.98
CA ASP A 412 -16.89 10.82 -12.85
C ASP A 412 -17.84 11.08 -11.66
N TYR A 413 -19.08 11.53 -11.92
CA TYR A 413 -20.11 11.64 -10.90
C TYR A 413 -20.45 10.29 -10.25
N ALA A 414 -20.77 9.26 -11.05
CA ALA A 414 -21.13 7.95 -10.54
C ALA A 414 -19.97 7.28 -9.78
N PHE A 415 -18.75 7.41 -10.28
CA PHE A 415 -17.56 6.89 -9.62
C PHE A 415 -17.28 7.59 -8.28
N LYS A 416 -17.49 8.91 -8.22
CA LYS A 416 -17.39 9.69 -6.98
C LYS A 416 -18.46 9.28 -5.97
N VAL A 417 -19.69 8.98 -6.42
CA VAL A 417 -20.76 8.42 -5.58
C VAL A 417 -20.35 7.07 -5.01
N TYR A 418 -19.78 6.18 -5.85
CA TYR A 418 -19.26 4.89 -5.37
C TYR A 418 -18.20 5.06 -4.29
N ALA A 419 -17.17 5.85 -4.53
CA ALA A 419 -16.09 6.07 -3.59
C ALA A 419 -16.58 6.60 -2.24
N ASN A 420 -17.48 7.60 -2.25
CA ASN A 420 -18.04 8.18 -1.03
C ASN A 420 -19.01 7.24 -0.29
N ARG A 421 -19.84 6.48 -1.00
CA ARG A 421 -20.80 5.52 -0.43
C ARG A 421 -20.08 4.40 0.32
N TRP A 422 -18.95 3.95 -0.23
CA TRP A 422 -18.22 2.78 0.26
C TRP A 422 -16.94 3.12 1.06
N LYS A 423 -16.67 4.40 1.28
CA LYS A 423 -15.59 4.86 2.15
C LYS A 423 -15.70 4.22 3.54
N PHE A 424 -14.61 3.60 4.01
CA PHE A 424 -14.51 2.85 5.27
C PHE A 424 -15.48 1.65 5.37
N LYS A 425 -15.80 1.03 4.26
CA LYS A 425 -16.63 -0.16 4.17
C LYS A 425 -15.99 -1.21 3.27
N HIS A 426 -16.62 -2.40 3.18
CA HIS A 426 -16.13 -3.55 2.43
C HIS A 426 -17.07 -3.87 1.24
N PRO A 427 -16.99 -3.13 0.11
CA PRO A 427 -17.84 -3.38 -1.03
C PRO A 427 -17.45 -4.66 -1.77
N SER A 428 -18.45 -5.33 -2.32
CA SER A 428 -18.32 -6.41 -3.30
C SER A 428 -18.36 -5.88 -4.73
N PRO A 429 -18.03 -6.69 -5.76
CA PRO A 429 -18.24 -6.33 -7.17
C PRO A 429 -19.68 -5.88 -7.48
N ALA A 430 -20.67 -6.57 -6.91
CA ALA A 430 -22.08 -6.21 -7.10
C ALA A 430 -22.40 -4.79 -6.57
N ASP A 431 -21.76 -4.38 -5.49
CA ASP A 431 -21.93 -3.04 -4.94
C ASP A 431 -21.34 -1.96 -5.84
N PHE A 432 -20.22 -2.26 -6.49
CA PHE A 432 -19.65 -1.37 -7.50
C PHE A 432 -20.58 -1.22 -8.70
N PHE A 433 -21.01 -2.33 -9.31
CA PHE A 433 -21.85 -2.31 -10.49
C PHE A 433 -23.18 -1.59 -10.24
N ARG A 434 -23.89 -1.97 -9.17
CA ARG A 434 -25.15 -1.31 -8.78
C ARG A 434 -24.98 0.18 -8.50
N THR A 435 -23.89 0.56 -7.81
CA THR A 435 -23.69 1.98 -7.49
C THR A 435 -23.44 2.80 -8.75
N MET A 436 -22.69 2.26 -9.71
CA MET A 436 -22.46 2.94 -10.99
C MET A 436 -23.77 3.11 -11.78
N GLU A 437 -24.62 2.10 -11.81
CA GLU A 437 -25.93 2.14 -12.49
C GLU A 437 -26.94 3.05 -11.77
N ASP A 438 -27.08 2.91 -10.45
CA ASP A 438 -27.98 3.74 -9.65
C ASP A 438 -27.65 5.23 -9.77
N ALA A 439 -26.36 5.56 -9.68
CA ALA A 439 -25.92 6.96 -9.71
C ALA A 439 -26.02 7.57 -11.12
N SER A 440 -25.82 6.78 -12.14
CA SER A 440 -25.86 7.28 -13.53
C SER A 440 -27.24 7.15 -14.20
N ALA A 441 -28.13 6.33 -13.67
CA ALA A 441 -29.39 5.93 -14.28
C ALA A 441 -29.19 5.27 -15.67
N VAL A 442 -28.03 4.63 -15.89
CA VAL A 442 -27.69 3.91 -17.14
C VAL A 442 -27.67 2.42 -16.87
N ASP A 443 -28.36 1.64 -17.71
CA ASP A 443 -28.26 0.18 -17.70
C ASP A 443 -26.92 -0.24 -18.31
N LEU A 444 -26.07 -0.84 -17.50
CA LEU A 444 -24.72 -1.29 -17.85
C LEU A 444 -24.55 -2.81 -17.75
N ASP A 445 -25.59 -3.58 -17.51
CA ASP A 445 -25.52 -5.05 -17.37
C ASP A 445 -24.81 -5.71 -18.56
N TRP A 446 -25.10 -5.24 -19.78
CA TRP A 446 -24.43 -5.72 -21.00
C TRP A 446 -22.94 -5.45 -21.01
N PHE A 447 -22.51 -4.30 -20.47
CA PHE A 447 -21.10 -3.91 -20.38
C PHE A 447 -20.36 -4.75 -19.34
N TRP A 448 -20.92 -4.86 -18.12
CA TRP A 448 -20.34 -5.67 -17.05
C TRP A 448 -20.22 -7.12 -17.50
N ARG A 449 -21.27 -7.70 -18.07
CA ARG A 449 -21.26 -9.07 -18.58
C ARG A 449 -20.16 -9.27 -19.63
N GLY A 450 -20.02 -8.38 -20.59
CA GLY A 450 -19.02 -8.48 -21.65
C GLY A 450 -17.59 -8.32 -21.17
N TRP A 451 -17.32 -7.31 -20.35
CA TRP A 451 -15.96 -6.98 -19.93
C TRP A 451 -15.46 -7.78 -18.72
N TYR A 452 -16.32 -7.99 -17.71
CA TYR A 452 -15.91 -8.55 -16.41
C TYR A 452 -16.15 -10.06 -16.30
N PHE A 453 -17.23 -10.59 -16.89
CA PHE A 453 -17.60 -11.99 -16.73
C PHE A 453 -17.20 -12.89 -17.92
N THR A 454 -16.75 -12.32 -19.03
CA THR A 454 -16.31 -13.07 -20.21
C THR A 454 -14.88 -12.72 -20.64
N THR A 455 -14.35 -13.51 -21.62
CA THR A 455 -12.99 -13.33 -22.19
C THR A 455 -13.00 -12.82 -23.62
#